data_feb9230edd7b94a97e5ef30aa2c6909b
#
_entry.id   feb9230edd7b94a97e5ef30aa2c6909b
#
_cell.length_a   1.000
_cell.length_b   1.000
_cell.length_c   1.000
_cell.angle_alpha   90.00
_cell.angle_beta   90.00
_cell.angle_gamma   90.00
#
_symmetry.space_group_name_H-M   'P 1'
#
loop_
_entity.id
_entity.type
_entity.pdbx_description
1 polymer ?
#
loop_
_entity_poly.entity_id
_entity_poly.type
_entity_poly.pdbx_seq_one_letter_code
_entity_poly.pdbx_strand_id
1 'polypeptide(L)'
;MEGIDVETGEKIGFFERLKIAIFKFEDYAKLAAQKISKAVIYMLILMLVFALCVSAATTYKFSQSLNGLASYISNEIETLQFKDGILRIVPSNEKDKPIIIENEELPIGKIIIDTGDLEQSKIDEYNDQIKHYTTGIVVLKDKIITKTDMAAITTTMAYRDISEQYRIGEFNKENIISIITGEGSIKLCMSFFAITAIYLFIIYFS
;
A
#
# COMPACT_ATOMS: atom_id res chain seq x y z
N MET A 1 51.94 21.98 -18.91
CA MET A 1 50.98 21.04 -18.25
C MET A 1 51.35 21.09 -16.76
N GLU A 2 50.76 22.05 -16.05
CA GLU A 2 50.96 22.18 -14.61
C GLU A 2 50.07 21.15 -13.91
N GLY A 3 50.75 20.34 -13.07
CA GLY A 3 50.07 19.35 -12.25
C GLY A 3 49.19 20.05 -11.23
N ILE A 4 47.92 19.66 -11.21
CA ILE A 4 46.97 20.08 -10.17
C ILE A 4 47.44 19.38 -8.90
N ASP A 5 47.95 20.16 -7.94
CA ASP A 5 48.26 19.70 -6.59
C ASP A 5 46.98 19.23 -5.88
N VAL A 6 46.87 17.93 -5.76
CA VAL A 6 45.82 17.26 -4.98
C VAL A 6 46.24 17.20 -3.52
N GLU A 7 46.52 18.34 -2.91
CA GLU A 7 46.92 18.43 -1.50
C GLU A 7 46.25 19.58 -0.74
N THR A 8 44.94 19.62 -0.78
CA THR A 8 44.16 20.24 0.29
C THR A 8 43.05 19.27 0.72
N GLY A 9 43.50 18.36 1.60
CA GLY A 9 42.60 17.42 2.25
C GLY A 9 41.65 18.12 3.23
N GLU A 10 40.90 19.11 2.76
CA GLU A 10 39.77 19.67 3.52
C GLU A 10 38.75 18.57 3.73
N LYS A 11 38.54 18.21 4.98
CA LYS A 11 37.55 17.23 5.39
C LYS A 11 36.14 17.84 5.22
N ILE A 12 35.61 17.77 4.02
CA ILE A 12 34.25 18.21 3.72
C ILE A 12 33.28 17.40 4.58
N GLY A 13 32.53 18.08 5.44
CA GLY A 13 31.52 17.46 6.32
C GLY A 13 30.36 16.84 5.54
N PHE A 14 29.61 15.95 6.19
CA PHE A 14 28.46 15.27 5.57
C PHE A 14 27.45 16.23 4.94
N PHE A 15 27.02 17.25 5.70
CA PHE A 15 26.03 18.23 5.23
C PHE A 15 26.54 19.10 4.08
N GLU A 16 27.82 19.39 4.07
CA GLU A 16 28.42 20.17 3.00
C GLU A 16 28.50 19.36 1.70
N ARG A 17 28.80 18.07 1.79
CA ARG A 17 28.72 17.14 0.64
C ARG A 17 27.31 17.01 0.10
N LEU A 18 26.33 16.93 0.98
CA LEU A 18 24.91 16.90 0.59
C LEU A 18 24.52 18.19 -0.15
N LYS A 19 24.97 19.34 0.35
CA LYS A 19 24.76 20.64 -0.30
C LYS A 19 25.45 20.72 -1.67
N ILE A 20 26.67 20.22 -1.79
CA ILE A 20 27.39 20.16 -3.07
C ILE A 20 26.63 19.23 -4.03
N ALA A 21 26.24 18.05 -3.58
CA ALA A 21 25.57 17.06 -4.42
C ALA A 21 24.21 17.54 -4.96
N ILE A 22 23.48 18.39 -4.23
CA ILE A 22 22.15 18.84 -4.62
C ILE A 22 22.17 20.22 -5.31
N PHE A 23 23.06 21.13 -4.92
CA PHE A 23 22.97 22.52 -5.29
C PHE A 23 24.22 23.11 -5.95
N LYS A 24 25.41 22.43 -5.87
CA LYS A 24 26.67 22.98 -6.35
C LYS A 24 27.38 22.04 -7.31
N PHE A 25 26.84 21.94 -8.52
CA PHE A 25 27.38 21.04 -9.56
C PHE A 25 28.83 21.39 -9.97
N GLU A 26 29.26 22.64 -9.78
CA GLU A 26 30.62 23.10 -10.08
C GLU A 26 31.67 22.47 -9.16
N ASP A 27 31.28 22.09 -7.93
CA ASP A 27 32.14 21.46 -6.94
C ASP A 27 32.19 19.91 -7.02
N TYR A 28 31.55 19.31 -8.02
CA TYR A 28 31.53 17.85 -8.21
C TYR A 28 32.93 17.25 -8.33
N ALA A 29 33.89 17.99 -8.93
CA ALA A 29 35.29 17.55 -9.03
C ALA A 29 35.90 17.24 -7.66
N LYS A 30 35.54 17.99 -6.63
CA LYS A 30 36.01 17.77 -5.23
C LYS A 30 35.42 16.48 -4.64
N LEU A 31 34.20 16.08 -5.06
CA LEU A 31 33.60 14.82 -4.65
C LEU A 31 34.21 13.64 -5.42
N ALA A 32 34.48 13.82 -6.71
CA ALA A 32 35.06 12.79 -7.59
C ALA A 32 36.51 12.43 -7.21
N ALA A 33 37.27 13.35 -6.59
CA ALA A 33 38.62 13.10 -6.12
C ALA A 33 38.70 12.22 -4.84
N GLN A 34 37.57 11.87 -4.24
CA GLN A 34 37.51 11.06 -3.03
C GLN A 34 37.67 9.56 -3.34
N LYS A 35 38.13 8.79 -2.32
CA LYS A 35 38.19 7.33 -2.44
C LYS A 35 36.79 6.75 -2.71
N ILE A 36 36.69 5.84 -3.66
CA ILE A 36 35.42 5.18 -4.09
C ILE A 36 34.65 4.64 -2.90
N SER A 37 35.34 4.06 -1.90
CA SER A 37 34.66 3.56 -0.69
C SER A 37 33.85 4.62 0.08
N LYS A 38 34.35 5.88 0.10
CA LYS A 38 33.63 6.99 0.76
C LYS A 38 32.42 7.42 -0.05
N ALA A 39 32.51 7.40 -1.38
CA ALA A 39 31.38 7.68 -2.26
C ALA A 39 30.26 6.64 -2.08
N VAL A 40 30.63 5.35 -2.02
CA VAL A 40 29.66 4.25 -1.80
C VAL A 40 28.95 4.40 -0.46
N ILE A 41 29.70 4.66 0.64
CA ILE A 41 29.08 4.87 1.96
C ILE A 41 28.14 6.07 1.96
N TYR A 42 28.53 7.17 1.31
CA TYR A 42 27.69 8.35 1.18
C TYR A 42 26.39 8.04 0.45
N MET A 43 26.46 7.30 -0.65
CA MET A 43 25.30 6.89 -1.42
C MET A 43 24.36 5.98 -0.62
N LEU A 44 24.90 5.02 0.14
CA LEU A 44 24.11 4.18 1.02
C LEU A 44 23.35 5.00 2.09
N ILE A 45 24.03 5.98 2.70
CA ILE A 45 23.36 6.87 3.68
C ILE A 45 22.27 7.70 3.00
N LEU A 46 22.53 8.25 1.81
CA LEU A 46 21.54 9.03 1.07
C LEU A 46 20.31 8.18 0.69
N MET A 47 20.53 6.95 0.24
CA MET A 47 19.45 6.00 -0.03
C MET A 47 18.63 5.69 1.21
N LEU A 48 19.27 5.48 2.36
CA LEU A 48 18.59 5.25 3.64
C LEU A 48 17.73 6.44 4.04
N VAL A 49 18.26 7.65 3.94
CA VAL A 49 17.52 8.89 4.23
C VAL A 49 16.32 9.03 3.27
N PHE A 50 16.54 8.81 1.98
CA PHE A 50 15.45 8.87 0.98
C PHE A 50 14.38 7.80 1.26
N ALA A 51 14.78 6.57 1.54
CA ALA A 51 13.86 5.49 1.91
C ALA A 51 13.02 5.84 3.15
N LEU A 52 13.64 6.45 4.16
CA LEU A 52 12.93 6.93 5.36
C LEU A 52 11.91 8.03 5.01
N CYS A 53 12.28 9.01 4.21
CA CYS A 53 11.38 10.10 3.81
C CYS A 53 10.18 9.56 3.00
N VAL A 54 10.43 8.70 2.01
CA VAL A 54 9.36 8.11 1.18
C VAL A 54 8.45 7.23 2.03
N SER A 55 9.02 6.39 2.90
CA SER A 55 8.24 5.52 3.78
C SER A 55 7.38 6.32 4.75
N ALA A 56 7.92 7.38 5.35
CA ALA A 56 7.16 8.25 6.24
C ALA A 56 5.99 8.94 5.52
N ALA A 57 6.24 9.50 4.32
CA ALA A 57 5.20 10.16 3.53
C ALA A 57 4.11 9.17 3.08
N THR A 58 4.51 7.98 2.62
CA THR A 58 3.56 6.92 2.20
C THR A 58 2.75 6.42 3.39
N THR A 59 3.40 6.15 4.52
CA THR A 59 2.72 5.71 5.75
C THR A 59 1.73 6.76 6.25
N TYR A 60 2.10 8.04 6.21
CA TYR A 60 1.21 9.12 6.64
C TYR A 60 -0.07 9.15 5.78
N LYS A 61 0.05 9.14 4.45
CA LYS A 61 -1.09 9.10 3.53
C LYS A 61 -1.93 7.85 3.72
N PHE A 62 -1.28 6.71 3.83
CA PHE A 62 -1.97 5.43 4.02
C PHE A 62 -2.69 5.36 5.38
N SER A 63 -2.07 5.85 6.45
CA SER A 63 -2.69 5.93 7.77
C SER A 63 -3.94 6.83 7.78
N GLN A 64 -3.93 7.94 7.04
CA GLN A 64 -5.14 8.75 6.87
C GLN A 64 -6.26 7.98 6.18
N SER A 65 -5.94 7.23 5.12
CA SER A 65 -6.93 6.41 4.41
C SER A 65 -7.46 5.28 5.31
N LEU A 66 -6.59 4.64 6.08
CA LEU A 66 -6.99 3.60 7.03
C LEU A 66 -7.87 4.16 8.16
N ASN A 67 -7.55 5.34 8.71
CA ASN A 67 -8.37 5.99 9.72
C ASN A 67 -9.75 6.38 9.15
N GLY A 68 -9.80 6.82 7.90
CA GLY A 68 -11.06 7.07 7.19
C GLY A 68 -11.89 5.78 7.05
N LEU A 69 -11.25 4.67 6.66
CA LEU A 69 -11.89 3.37 6.58
C LEU A 69 -12.37 2.86 7.94
N ALA A 70 -11.56 2.99 8.99
CA ALA A 70 -11.93 2.61 10.35
C ALA A 70 -13.13 3.44 10.85
N SER A 71 -13.14 4.74 10.56
CA SER A 71 -14.25 5.63 10.87
C SER A 71 -15.52 5.23 10.12
N TYR A 72 -15.40 4.92 8.83
CA TYR A 72 -16.53 4.42 8.02
C TYR A 72 -17.08 3.12 8.60
N ILE A 73 -16.22 2.13 8.86
CA ILE A 73 -16.63 0.85 9.48
C ILE A 73 -17.28 1.09 10.84
N SER A 74 -16.77 2.01 11.64
CA SER A 74 -17.31 2.30 12.97
C SER A 74 -18.70 2.91 12.92
N ASN A 75 -18.94 3.84 12.01
CA ASN A 75 -20.15 4.66 11.97
C ASN A 75 -21.24 4.07 11.05
N GLU A 76 -20.84 3.56 9.89
CA GLU A 76 -21.77 3.17 8.83
C GLU A 76 -22.04 1.66 8.80
N ILE A 77 -21.23 0.86 9.49
CA ILE A 77 -21.40 -0.59 9.57
C ILE A 77 -21.85 -0.98 10.98
N GLU A 78 -23.03 -1.55 11.11
CA GLU A 78 -23.54 -2.07 12.38
C GLU A 78 -22.83 -3.37 12.75
N THR A 79 -22.80 -4.33 11.81
CA THR A 79 -22.17 -5.65 12.02
C THR A 79 -21.16 -5.93 10.92
N LEU A 80 -19.94 -6.30 11.32
CA LEU A 80 -18.93 -6.90 10.44
C LEU A 80 -18.38 -8.12 11.17
N GLN A 81 -18.61 -9.29 10.60
CA GLN A 81 -18.17 -10.56 11.18
C GLN A 81 -17.75 -11.55 10.09
N PHE A 82 -16.66 -12.23 10.30
CA PHE A 82 -16.23 -13.37 9.51
C PHE A 82 -16.13 -14.60 10.41
N LYS A 83 -16.87 -15.62 10.05
CA LYS A 83 -16.89 -16.88 10.80
C LYS A 83 -17.26 -18.05 9.91
N ASP A 84 -16.57 -19.19 10.05
CA ASP A 84 -16.82 -20.44 9.32
C ASP A 84 -16.83 -20.25 7.77
N GLY A 85 -16.01 -19.33 7.24
CA GLY A 85 -15.98 -19.02 5.81
C GLY A 85 -17.16 -18.17 5.34
N ILE A 86 -17.90 -17.55 6.25
CA ILE A 86 -19.04 -16.68 5.97
C ILE A 86 -18.72 -15.27 6.45
N LEU A 87 -18.82 -14.31 5.53
CA LEU A 87 -18.71 -12.89 5.80
C LEU A 87 -20.10 -12.28 5.97
N ARG A 88 -20.32 -11.56 7.03
CA ARG A 88 -21.55 -10.81 7.30
C ARG A 88 -21.23 -9.34 7.50
N ILE A 89 -21.76 -8.50 6.63
CA ILE A 89 -21.67 -7.04 6.72
C ILE A 89 -23.08 -6.48 6.70
N VAL A 90 -23.45 -5.76 7.74
CA VAL A 90 -24.77 -5.11 7.87
C VAL A 90 -24.50 -3.62 8.05
N PRO A 91 -24.95 -2.77 7.12
CA PRO A 91 -24.87 -1.31 7.31
C PRO A 91 -25.81 -0.87 8.44
N SER A 92 -25.48 0.23 9.09
CA SER A 92 -26.30 0.82 10.18
C SER A 92 -27.66 1.30 9.67
N ASN A 93 -27.77 1.59 8.39
CA ASN A 93 -29.03 1.95 7.74
C ASN A 93 -29.37 0.90 6.67
N GLU A 94 -30.50 0.21 6.83
CA GLU A 94 -30.95 -0.85 5.88
C GLU A 94 -31.18 -0.35 4.45
N LYS A 95 -31.41 0.96 4.26
CA LYS A 95 -31.57 1.57 2.93
C LYS A 95 -30.28 1.60 2.13
N ASP A 96 -29.13 1.40 2.80
CA ASP A 96 -27.81 1.44 2.17
C ASP A 96 -27.33 0.06 1.67
N LYS A 97 -28.24 -0.89 1.52
CA LYS A 97 -27.97 -2.20 0.88
C LYS A 97 -28.38 -2.19 -0.59
N PRO A 98 -27.50 -2.66 -1.52
CA PRO A 98 -26.09 -3.02 -1.30
C PRO A 98 -25.21 -1.79 -1.05
N ILE A 99 -24.07 -1.96 -0.34
CA ILE A 99 -23.06 -0.90 -0.23
C ILE A 99 -22.32 -0.83 -1.55
N ILE A 100 -22.40 0.31 -2.23
CA ILE A 100 -21.72 0.53 -3.51
C ILE A 100 -20.66 1.62 -3.30
N ILE A 101 -19.41 1.28 -3.58
CA ILE A 101 -18.30 2.22 -3.60
C ILE A 101 -17.83 2.35 -5.04
N GLU A 102 -17.96 3.54 -5.58
CA GLU A 102 -17.56 3.86 -6.94
C GLU A 102 -16.65 5.08 -6.91
N ASN A 103 -15.43 4.93 -7.40
CA ASN A 103 -14.47 6.01 -7.43
C ASN A 103 -13.55 5.83 -8.65
N GLU A 104 -13.70 6.72 -9.62
CA GLU A 104 -12.90 6.73 -10.85
C GLU A 104 -11.41 7.04 -10.61
N GLU A 105 -11.08 7.69 -9.49
CA GLU A 105 -9.68 8.02 -9.12
C GLU A 105 -8.93 6.85 -8.48
N LEU A 106 -9.65 5.81 -8.04
CA LEU A 106 -9.04 4.62 -7.48
C LEU A 106 -8.70 3.61 -8.59
N PRO A 107 -7.62 2.82 -8.45
CA PRO A 107 -7.34 1.71 -9.34
C PRO A 107 -8.44 0.64 -9.30
N ILE A 108 -9.32 0.68 -8.30
CA ILE A 108 -10.52 -0.15 -8.16
C ILE A 108 -11.72 0.71 -8.54
N GLY A 109 -12.26 0.49 -9.75
CA GLY A 109 -13.34 1.31 -10.28
C GLY A 109 -14.67 1.15 -9.55
N LYS A 110 -15.08 -0.10 -9.20
CA LYS A 110 -16.35 -0.36 -8.51
C LYS A 110 -16.25 -1.50 -7.52
N ILE A 111 -16.78 -1.29 -6.32
CA ILE A 111 -16.93 -2.33 -5.28
C ILE A 111 -18.41 -2.41 -4.92
N ILE A 112 -18.97 -3.59 -4.96
CA ILE A 112 -20.34 -3.89 -4.52
C ILE A 112 -20.24 -4.86 -3.34
N ILE A 113 -20.81 -4.51 -2.19
CA ILE A 113 -20.83 -5.34 -0.99
C ILE A 113 -22.28 -5.68 -0.67
N ASP A 114 -22.62 -6.95 -0.81
CA ASP A 114 -23.92 -7.47 -0.43
C ASP A 114 -23.77 -8.89 0.14
N THR A 115 -23.80 -8.98 1.45
CA THR A 115 -23.68 -10.25 2.18
C THR A 115 -25.02 -10.84 2.61
N GLY A 116 -26.10 -10.44 1.96
CA GLY A 116 -27.42 -11.03 2.12
C GLY A 116 -27.55 -12.43 1.49
N ASP A 117 -28.68 -13.04 1.68
CA ASP A 117 -29.04 -14.27 0.98
C ASP A 117 -29.59 -13.88 -0.40
N LEU A 118 -28.75 -13.94 -1.42
CA LEU A 118 -29.06 -13.48 -2.77
C LEU A 118 -29.41 -14.63 -3.70
N GLU A 119 -30.37 -14.39 -4.58
CA GLU A 119 -30.62 -15.26 -5.72
C GLU A 119 -29.50 -15.13 -6.77
N GLN A 120 -29.30 -16.19 -7.55
CA GLN A 120 -28.25 -16.20 -8.59
C GLN A 120 -28.43 -15.07 -9.61
N SER A 121 -29.68 -14.75 -9.95
CA SER A 121 -30.03 -13.64 -10.85
C SER A 121 -29.46 -12.29 -10.40
N LYS A 122 -29.43 -12.05 -9.07
CA LYS A 122 -28.89 -10.81 -8.48
C LYS A 122 -27.36 -10.80 -8.50
N ILE A 123 -26.76 -11.96 -8.27
CA ILE A 123 -25.30 -12.12 -8.38
C ILE A 123 -24.83 -11.87 -9.82
N ASP A 124 -25.59 -12.39 -10.80
CA ASP A 124 -25.30 -12.18 -12.22
C ASP A 124 -25.45 -10.69 -12.62
N GLU A 125 -26.46 -10.00 -12.08
CA GLU A 125 -26.60 -8.54 -12.25
C GLU A 125 -25.38 -7.78 -11.71
N TYR A 126 -24.88 -8.13 -10.51
CA TYR A 126 -23.68 -7.50 -9.96
C TYR A 126 -22.44 -7.78 -10.80
N ASN A 127 -22.31 -9.01 -11.28
CA ASN A 127 -21.22 -9.37 -12.19
C ASN A 127 -21.26 -8.54 -13.47
N ASP A 128 -22.45 -8.34 -14.04
CA ASP A 128 -22.62 -7.50 -15.23
C ASP A 128 -22.27 -6.04 -14.94
N GLN A 129 -22.63 -5.52 -13.79
CA GLN A 129 -22.28 -4.15 -13.40
C GLN A 129 -20.79 -3.93 -13.33
N ILE A 130 -19.98 -4.88 -12.82
CA ILE A 130 -18.52 -4.71 -12.72
C ILE A 130 -17.79 -4.94 -14.04
N LYS A 131 -18.40 -5.56 -15.05
CA LYS A 131 -17.76 -5.83 -16.36
C LYS A 131 -17.31 -4.57 -17.09
N HIS A 132 -17.96 -3.45 -16.86
CA HIS A 132 -17.69 -2.18 -17.52
C HIS A 132 -16.50 -1.41 -16.91
N TYR A 133 -15.98 -1.86 -15.75
CA TYR A 133 -14.89 -1.21 -15.06
C TYR A 133 -13.57 -1.93 -15.31
N THR A 134 -12.46 -1.20 -15.28
CA THR A 134 -11.10 -1.73 -15.36
C THR A 134 -10.83 -2.75 -14.26
N THR A 135 -11.27 -2.44 -13.05
CA THR A 135 -11.23 -3.35 -11.91
C THR A 135 -12.55 -3.26 -11.17
N GLY A 136 -13.18 -4.40 -10.91
CA GLY A 136 -14.43 -4.50 -10.17
C GLY A 136 -14.36 -5.60 -9.12
N ILE A 137 -15.03 -5.37 -8.00
CA ILE A 137 -15.07 -6.32 -6.88
C ILE A 137 -16.52 -6.47 -6.43
N VAL A 138 -17.00 -7.72 -6.32
CA VAL A 138 -18.27 -8.04 -5.65
C VAL A 138 -17.98 -8.89 -4.42
N VAL A 139 -18.34 -8.38 -3.26
CA VAL A 139 -18.17 -9.02 -1.95
C VAL A 139 -19.51 -9.62 -1.55
N LEU A 140 -19.60 -10.95 -1.54
CA LEU A 140 -20.79 -11.70 -1.19
C LEU A 140 -20.64 -12.35 0.19
N LYS A 141 -21.64 -13.08 0.61
CA LYS A 141 -21.69 -13.76 1.91
C LYS A 141 -20.62 -14.86 2.04
N ASP A 142 -20.38 -15.64 0.99
CA ASP A 142 -19.53 -16.84 0.98
C ASP A 142 -18.32 -16.75 0.07
N LYS A 143 -18.26 -15.74 -0.77
CA LYS A 143 -17.26 -15.60 -1.82
C LYS A 143 -17.01 -14.15 -2.21
N ILE A 144 -15.87 -13.91 -2.82
CA ILE A 144 -15.54 -12.66 -3.50
C ILE A 144 -15.41 -12.93 -5.00
N ILE A 145 -15.91 -12.01 -5.80
CA ILE A 145 -15.78 -12.02 -7.25
C ILE A 145 -14.96 -10.80 -7.64
N THR A 146 -13.89 -11.01 -8.37
CA THR A 146 -13.00 -9.95 -8.82
C THR A 146 -12.88 -9.95 -10.34
N LYS A 147 -12.91 -8.78 -10.94
CA LYS A 147 -12.56 -8.56 -12.35
C LYS A 147 -11.35 -7.66 -12.43
N THR A 148 -10.39 -8.04 -13.25
CA THR A 148 -9.21 -7.21 -13.54
C THR A 148 -8.99 -7.15 -15.05
N ASP A 149 -8.57 -6.00 -15.57
CA ASP A 149 -8.36 -5.78 -17.01
C ASP A 149 -7.25 -6.67 -17.59
N MET A 150 -6.24 -7.03 -16.78
CA MET A 150 -5.10 -7.82 -17.27
C MET A 150 -5.48 -9.17 -17.87
N ALA A 151 -6.69 -9.69 -17.58
CA ALA A 151 -7.10 -11.00 -18.05
C ALA A 151 -8.47 -11.02 -18.73
N ALA A 152 -9.26 -9.93 -18.69
CA ALA A 152 -10.70 -9.94 -19.01
C ALA A 152 -11.48 -11.08 -18.30
N ILE A 153 -10.89 -11.65 -17.24
CA ILE A 153 -11.37 -12.83 -16.53
C ILE A 153 -11.95 -12.38 -15.20
N THR A 154 -13.17 -12.81 -14.96
CA THR A 154 -13.76 -12.73 -13.62
C THR A 154 -13.34 -13.95 -12.82
N THR A 155 -12.67 -13.72 -11.70
CA THR A 155 -12.24 -14.78 -10.78
C THR A 155 -13.16 -14.80 -9.57
N THR A 156 -13.65 -15.99 -9.24
CA THR A 156 -14.47 -16.21 -8.02
C THR A 156 -13.64 -17.01 -7.02
N MET A 157 -13.54 -16.53 -5.79
CA MET A 157 -12.82 -17.18 -4.70
C MET A 157 -13.75 -17.35 -3.51
N ALA A 158 -13.96 -18.58 -3.06
CA ALA A 158 -14.72 -18.85 -1.85
C ALA A 158 -13.88 -18.47 -0.61
N TYR A 159 -14.53 -17.87 0.39
CA TYR A 159 -13.82 -17.48 1.61
C TYR A 159 -13.28 -18.67 2.39
N ARG A 160 -13.94 -19.83 2.31
CA ARG A 160 -13.44 -21.05 2.93
C ARG A 160 -12.06 -21.43 2.39
N ASP A 161 -11.89 -21.40 1.07
CA ASP A 161 -10.62 -21.75 0.43
C ASP A 161 -9.52 -20.74 0.81
N ILE A 162 -9.87 -19.44 0.83
CA ILE A 162 -8.96 -18.37 1.25
C ILE A 162 -8.56 -18.57 2.73
N SER A 163 -9.55 -18.84 3.60
CA SER A 163 -9.29 -18.97 5.04
C SER A 163 -8.42 -20.20 5.36
N GLU A 164 -8.62 -21.30 4.67
CA GLU A 164 -7.78 -22.49 4.81
C GLU A 164 -6.35 -22.26 4.28
N GLN A 165 -6.23 -21.67 3.09
CA GLN A 165 -4.93 -21.42 2.46
C GLN A 165 -4.07 -20.43 3.25
N TYR A 166 -4.66 -19.35 3.74
CA TYR A 166 -3.95 -18.26 4.44
C TYR A 166 -4.08 -18.33 5.96
N ARG A 167 -4.75 -19.36 6.50
CA ARG A 167 -5.01 -19.51 7.94
C ARG A 167 -5.67 -18.30 8.57
N ILE A 168 -6.63 -17.71 7.84
CA ILE A 168 -7.39 -16.56 8.34
C ILE A 168 -8.40 -17.08 9.38
N GLY A 169 -8.24 -16.65 10.61
CA GLY A 169 -9.16 -16.97 11.70
C GLY A 169 -10.44 -16.13 11.65
N GLU A 170 -11.33 -16.40 12.60
CA GLU A 170 -12.53 -15.59 12.79
C GLU A 170 -12.16 -14.16 13.21
N PHE A 171 -12.90 -13.18 12.73
CA PHE A 171 -12.75 -11.78 13.13
C PHE A 171 -14.10 -11.06 13.16
N ASN A 172 -14.13 -9.97 13.92
CA ASN A 172 -15.29 -9.10 14.04
C ASN A 172 -14.90 -7.64 13.75
N LYS A 173 -15.88 -6.74 13.85
CA LYS A 173 -15.73 -5.30 13.61
C LYS A 173 -14.60 -4.71 14.47
N GLU A 174 -14.58 -5.02 15.75
CA GLU A 174 -13.61 -4.50 16.71
C GLU A 174 -12.19 -4.97 16.40
N ASN A 175 -12.04 -6.23 16.02
CA ASN A 175 -10.73 -6.78 15.58
C ASN A 175 -10.20 -6.03 14.36
N ILE A 176 -11.06 -5.80 13.34
CA ILE A 176 -10.66 -5.08 12.13
C ILE A 176 -10.26 -3.64 12.45
N ILE A 177 -11.07 -2.93 13.23
CA ILE A 177 -10.75 -1.56 13.64
C ILE A 177 -9.43 -1.52 14.42
N SER A 178 -9.23 -2.45 15.36
CA SER A 178 -7.99 -2.55 16.14
C SER A 178 -6.76 -2.82 15.26
N ILE A 179 -6.86 -3.70 14.26
CA ILE A 179 -5.78 -3.98 13.31
C ILE A 179 -5.46 -2.73 12.47
N ILE A 180 -6.48 -2.01 12.01
CA ILE A 180 -6.34 -0.83 11.15
C ILE A 180 -5.73 0.34 11.91
N THR A 181 -6.17 0.60 13.15
CA THR A 181 -5.80 1.79 13.93
C THR A 181 -4.65 1.58 14.90
N GLY A 182 -4.29 0.33 15.22
CA GLY A 182 -3.33 -0.05 16.25
C GLY A 182 -1.91 -0.29 15.73
N GLU A 183 -1.26 -1.31 16.28
CA GLU A 183 0.12 -1.72 15.92
C GLU A 183 0.31 -2.05 14.43
N GLY A 184 -0.78 -2.30 13.71
CA GLY A 184 -0.76 -2.58 12.27
C GLY A 184 -0.14 -1.45 11.46
N SER A 185 -0.35 -0.19 11.84
CA SER A 185 0.22 0.97 11.15
C SER A 185 1.74 1.04 11.29
N ILE A 186 2.29 0.66 12.44
CA ILE A 186 3.76 0.64 12.69
C ILE A 186 4.40 -0.51 11.89
N LYS A 187 3.81 -1.71 11.94
CA LYS A 187 4.30 -2.87 11.17
C LYS A 187 4.28 -2.59 9.68
N LEU A 188 3.24 -1.92 9.21
CA LEU A 188 3.11 -1.49 7.82
C LEU A 188 4.19 -0.48 7.43
N CYS A 189 4.46 0.52 8.29
CA CYS A 189 5.54 1.49 8.08
C CYS A 189 6.90 0.80 7.95
N MET A 190 7.20 -0.14 8.83
CA MET A 190 8.44 -0.91 8.77
C MET A 190 8.53 -1.76 7.50
N SER A 191 7.41 -2.35 7.05
CA SER A 191 7.36 -3.11 5.81
C SER A 191 7.61 -2.23 4.59
N PHE A 192 6.98 -1.06 4.50
CA PHE A 192 7.23 -0.10 3.42
C PHE A 192 8.67 0.39 3.41
N PHE A 193 9.23 0.67 4.59
CA PHE A 193 10.63 1.05 4.70
C PHE A 193 11.57 -0.05 4.17
N ALA A 194 11.36 -1.30 4.61
CA ALA A 194 12.17 -2.42 4.18
C ALA A 194 12.07 -2.65 2.66
N ILE A 195 10.86 -2.64 2.10
CA ILE A 195 10.62 -2.81 0.66
C ILE A 195 11.29 -1.68 -0.14
N THR A 196 11.13 -0.43 0.29
CA THR A 196 11.72 0.72 -0.38
C THR A 196 13.24 0.68 -0.33
N ALA A 197 13.83 0.31 0.81
CA ALA A 197 15.27 0.19 0.96
C ALA A 197 15.85 -0.93 0.07
N ILE A 198 15.19 -2.10 0.02
CA ILE A 198 15.58 -3.22 -0.85
C ILE A 198 15.48 -2.81 -2.33
N TYR A 199 14.39 -2.16 -2.72
CA TYR A 199 14.17 -1.72 -4.09
C TYR A 199 15.24 -0.72 -4.56
N LEU A 200 15.56 0.27 -3.73
CA LEU A 200 16.63 1.22 -3.99
C LEU A 200 17.99 0.54 -4.07
N PHE A 201 18.23 -0.43 -3.19
CA PHE A 201 19.48 -1.21 -3.21
C PHE A 201 19.62 -1.99 -4.52
N ILE A 202 18.57 -2.68 -4.97
CA ILE A 202 18.57 -3.44 -6.24
C ILE A 202 18.82 -2.52 -7.42
N ILE A 203 18.11 -1.39 -7.54
CA ILE A 203 18.28 -0.44 -8.65
C ILE A 203 19.71 0.10 -8.70
N TYR A 204 20.33 0.29 -7.54
CA TYR A 204 21.63 0.95 -7.49
C TYR A 204 22.80 0.01 -7.75
N PHE A 205 22.63 -1.28 -7.47
CA PHE A 205 23.67 -2.30 -7.65
C PHE A 205 23.43 -3.21 -8.87
N SER A 206 22.37 -2.99 -9.65
CA SER A 206 22.14 -3.60 -10.96
C SER A 206 22.70 -2.74 -12.09
#